data_84f525d690e347fc7b7f22ae048da1be
#
_entry.id   84f525d690e347fc7b7f22ae048da1be
#
_cell.length_a   1.000
_cell.length_b   1.000
_cell.length_c   1.000
_cell.angle_alpha   90.00
_cell.angle_beta   90.00
_cell.angle_gamma   90.00
#
_symmetry.space_group_name_H-M   'P 1'
#
loop_
_entity.id
_entity.type
_entity.pdbx_description
1 polymer ?
#
loop_
_entity_poly.entity_id
_entity_poly.type
_entity_poly.pdbx_seq_one_letter_code
_entity_poly.pdbx_strand_id
1 'polypeptide(L)'
;REEHAQLVSIQSQEIAKHYPVIQEMVYAIAAFHDLGLEVDRKTHHLESGRIIREDPRLREWFSQEEIETMAQAVEDHRASSDHEPRSIYGKIVAEADRFIEPEKIIERTVQYGLDHYPELDKDGHWRRTLDHLHEKYAEGGYLKLWFPESPNVERLEALRKIIKDETRLRRIFEK
;
A
#
# COMPACT_ATOMS: atom_id res chain seq x y z
N ARG A 1 -11.52 -3.91 7.93
CA ARG A 1 -11.74 -3.17 6.66
C ARG A 1 -12.00 -1.69 6.86
N GLU A 2 -13.01 -1.39 7.65
CA GLU A 2 -13.40 0.01 7.92
C GLU A 2 -12.28 0.79 8.60
N GLU A 3 -11.62 0.19 9.58
CA GLU A 3 -10.47 0.79 10.27
C GLU A 3 -9.32 1.07 9.31
N HIS A 4 -9.05 0.15 8.38
CA HIS A 4 -8.01 0.33 7.37
C HIS A 4 -8.32 1.51 6.47
N ALA A 5 -9.56 1.59 5.96
CA ALA A 5 -9.98 2.70 5.11
C ALA A 5 -9.87 4.05 5.84
N GLN A 6 -10.23 4.09 7.12
CA GLN A 6 -10.11 5.29 7.95
C GLN A 6 -8.64 5.70 8.12
N LEU A 7 -7.75 4.77 8.38
CA LEU A 7 -6.32 5.05 8.51
C LEU A 7 -5.72 5.56 7.20
N VAL A 8 -6.07 4.93 6.07
CA VAL A 8 -5.63 5.39 4.75
C VAL A 8 -6.14 6.80 4.49
N SER A 9 -7.39 7.08 4.83
CA SER A 9 -7.98 8.41 4.67
C SER A 9 -7.23 9.46 5.49
N ILE A 10 -6.95 9.18 6.77
CA ILE A 10 -6.23 10.10 7.65
C ILE A 10 -4.82 10.36 7.12
N GLN A 11 -4.08 9.34 6.76
CA GLN A 11 -2.73 9.50 6.23
C GLN A 11 -2.72 10.22 4.88
N SER A 12 -3.67 9.90 4.00
CA SER A 12 -3.80 10.58 2.72
C SER A 12 -4.03 12.08 2.88
N GLN A 13 -4.90 12.45 3.80
CA GLN A 13 -5.22 13.86 4.05
C GLN A 13 -4.05 14.60 4.69
N GLU A 14 -3.28 13.95 5.56
CA GLU A 14 -2.08 14.53 6.15
C GLU A 14 -1.02 14.83 5.09
N ILE A 15 -0.80 13.92 4.16
CA ILE A 15 0.13 14.15 3.03
C ILE A 15 -0.42 15.27 2.14
N ALA A 16 -1.71 15.22 1.83
CA ALA A 16 -2.36 16.14 0.89
C ALA A 16 -2.32 17.60 1.34
N LYS A 17 -2.22 17.87 2.65
CA LYS A 17 -2.10 19.24 3.18
C LYS A 17 -0.92 20.00 2.59
N HIS A 18 0.13 19.31 2.18
CA HIS A 18 1.35 19.90 1.68
C HIS A 18 1.34 20.13 0.16
N TYR A 19 0.25 19.79 -0.54
CA TYR A 19 0.19 19.80 -1.99
C TYR A 19 -1.08 20.48 -2.50
N PRO A 20 -1.05 21.06 -3.72
CA PRO A 20 -2.22 21.75 -4.30
C PRO A 20 -3.22 20.73 -4.89
N VAL A 21 -3.87 19.98 -4.04
CA VAL A 21 -4.85 18.95 -4.41
C VAL A 21 -6.21 19.24 -3.76
N ILE A 22 -7.25 18.68 -4.35
CA ILE A 22 -8.62 18.81 -3.82
C ILE A 22 -8.81 17.76 -2.72
N GLN A 23 -8.94 18.20 -1.47
CA GLN A 23 -9.03 17.32 -0.30
C GLN A 23 -10.20 16.34 -0.39
N GLU A 24 -11.33 16.78 -0.90
CA GLU A 24 -12.53 15.95 -1.05
C GLU A 24 -12.29 14.78 -2.02
N MET A 25 -11.48 15.00 -3.07
CA MET A 25 -11.08 13.94 -3.99
C MET A 25 -10.19 12.92 -3.27
N VAL A 26 -9.24 13.40 -2.49
CA VAL A 26 -8.33 12.52 -1.71
C VAL A 26 -9.14 11.64 -0.75
N TYR A 27 -10.10 12.24 -0.05
CA TYR A 27 -10.99 11.52 0.85
C TYR A 27 -11.78 10.43 0.11
N ALA A 28 -12.39 10.78 -1.01
CA ALA A 28 -13.18 9.83 -1.81
C ALA A 28 -12.33 8.67 -2.32
N ILE A 29 -11.12 8.95 -2.82
CA ILE A 29 -10.21 7.92 -3.29
C ILE A 29 -9.87 6.95 -2.16
N ALA A 30 -9.52 7.46 -1.00
CA ALA A 30 -9.19 6.63 0.16
C ALA A 30 -10.37 5.75 0.59
N ALA A 31 -11.59 6.32 0.59
CA ALA A 31 -12.79 5.58 0.95
C ALA A 31 -13.11 4.44 -0.02
N PHE A 32 -12.83 4.63 -1.31
CA PHE A 32 -13.20 3.68 -2.36
C PHE A 32 -12.08 2.71 -2.75
N HIS A 33 -10.84 2.93 -2.32
CA HIS A 33 -9.67 2.25 -2.89
C HIS A 33 -9.70 0.72 -2.83
N ASP A 34 -10.35 0.15 -1.82
CA ASP A 34 -10.42 -1.30 -1.62
C ASP A 34 -11.82 -1.90 -1.79
N LEU A 35 -12.80 -1.14 -2.27
CA LEU A 35 -14.16 -1.66 -2.44
C LEU A 35 -14.21 -2.85 -3.41
N GLY A 36 -13.31 -2.88 -4.39
CA GLY A 36 -13.21 -3.98 -5.33
C GLY A 36 -12.81 -5.32 -4.72
N LEU A 37 -12.31 -5.32 -3.48
CA LEU A 37 -11.98 -6.56 -2.77
C LEU A 37 -13.17 -7.49 -2.58
N GLU A 38 -14.38 -6.95 -2.59
CA GLU A 38 -15.62 -7.73 -2.49
C GLU A 38 -15.88 -8.56 -3.76
N VAL A 39 -15.31 -8.14 -4.88
CA VAL A 39 -15.46 -8.81 -6.17
C VAL A 39 -14.33 -9.80 -6.41
N ASP A 40 -13.08 -9.33 -6.44
CA ASP A 40 -11.91 -10.18 -6.67
C ASP A 40 -10.66 -9.52 -6.09
N ARG A 41 -9.92 -10.28 -5.27
CA ARG A 41 -8.70 -9.81 -4.64
C ARG A 41 -7.58 -9.49 -5.65
N LYS A 42 -7.49 -10.25 -6.73
CA LYS A 42 -6.42 -10.05 -7.74
C LYS A 42 -6.63 -8.81 -8.58
N THR A 43 -7.88 -8.45 -8.83
CA THR A 43 -8.26 -7.33 -9.68
C THR A 43 -8.98 -6.23 -8.92
N HIS A 44 -8.88 -6.22 -7.56
CA HIS A 44 -9.65 -5.29 -6.74
C HIS A 44 -9.38 -3.83 -7.10
N HIS A 45 -8.16 -3.48 -7.49
CA HIS A 45 -7.79 -2.14 -7.90
C HIS A 45 -8.58 -1.70 -9.14
N LEU A 46 -8.73 -2.57 -10.13
CA LEU A 46 -9.51 -2.30 -11.33
C LEU A 46 -11.00 -2.23 -11.01
N GLU A 47 -11.49 -3.12 -10.17
CA GLU A 47 -12.89 -3.12 -9.75
C GLU A 47 -13.25 -1.88 -8.94
N SER A 48 -12.34 -1.44 -8.06
CA SER A 48 -12.53 -0.19 -7.32
C SER A 48 -12.62 1.01 -8.26
N GLY A 49 -11.80 1.05 -9.31
CA GLY A 49 -11.87 2.07 -10.35
C GLY A 49 -13.19 2.05 -11.09
N ARG A 50 -13.68 0.87 -11.45
CA ARG A 50 -14.98 0.70 -12.09
C ARG A 50 -16.11 1.22 -11.20
N ILE A 51 -16.08 0.89 -9.91
CA ILE A 51 -17.07 1.36 -8.92
C ILE A 51 -17.10 2.88 -8.89
N ILE A 52 -15.95 3.55 -8.86
CA ILE A 52 -15.88 5.02 -8.89
C ILE A 52 -16.51 5.58 -10.16
N ARG A 53 -16.18 5.02 -11.33
CA ARG A 53 -16.72 5.50 -12.60
C ARG A 53 -18.24 5.35 -12.71
N GLU A 54 -18.80 4.33 -12.08
CA GLU A 54 -20.20 3.98 -12.21
C GLU A 54 -21.09 4.53 -11.09
N ASP A 55 -20.51 4.99 -9.98
CA ASP A 55 -21.31 5.48 -8.83
C ASP A 55 -21.93 6.83 -9.14
N PRO A 56 -23.27 6.89 -9.28
CA PRO A 56 -23.94 8.15 -9.65
C PRO A 56 -23.85 9.24 -8.57
N ARG A 57 -23.59 8.85 -7.30
CA ARG A 57 -23.48 9.81 -6.19
C ARG A 57 -22.27 10.71 -6.36
N LEU A 58 -21.18 10.18 -6.91
CA LEU A 58 -19.95 10.96 -7.11
C LEU A 58 -20.14 12.07 -8.14
N ARG A 59 -21.04 11.86 -9.12
CA ARG A 59 -21.33 12.86 -10.16
C ARG A 59 -22.03 14.10 -9.62
N GLU A 60 -22.62 14.02 -8.44
CA GLU A 60 -23.23 15.19 -7.79
C GLU A 60 -22.16 16.14 -7.24
N TRP A 61 -20.97 15.65 -6.95
CA TRP A 61 -19.90 16.39 -6.27
C TRP A 61 -18.68 16.66 -7.15
N PHE A 62 -18.44 15.81 -8.14
CA PHE A 62 -17.24 15.85 -8.96
C PHE A 62 -17.56 15.85 -10.46
N SER A 63 -16.71 16.54 -11.23
CA SER A 63 -16.80 16.53 -12.68
C SER A 63 -16.39 15.16 -13.23
N GLN A 64 -16.73 14.89 -14.49
CA GLN A 64 -16.32 13.65 -15.16
C GLN A 64 -14.79 13.49 -15.20
N GLU A 65 -14.07 14.57 -15.40
CA GLU A 65 -12.61 14.58 -15.40
C GLU A 65 -12.04 14.25 -14.02
N GLU A 66 -12.63 14.82 -12.96
CA GLU A 66 -12.24 14.53 -11.59
C GLU A 66 -12.51 13.07 -11.23
N ILE A 67 -13.67 12.54 -11.63
CA ILE A 67 -14.02 11.12 -11.43
C ILE A 67 -13.02 10.20 -12.11
N GLU A 68 -12.62 10.53 -13.34
CA GLU A 68 -11.62 9.73 -14.06
C GLU A 68 -10.27 9.75 -13.34
N THR A 69 -9.86 10.91 -12.83
CA THR A 69 -8.63 11.04 -12.02
C THR A 69 -8.71 10.17 -10.76
N MET A 70 -9.85 10.18 -10.07
CA MET A 70 -10.05 9.37 -8.87
C MET A 70 -10.04 7.87 -9.18
N ALA A 71 -10.67 7.46 -10.28
CA ALA A 71 -10.69 6.06 -10.71
C ALA A 71 -9.27 5.58 -11.05
N GLN A 72 -8.49 6.37 -11.76
CA GLN A 72 -7.10 6.06 -12.07
C GLN A 72 -6.24 5.97 -10.81
N ALA A 73 -6.50 6.82 -9.82
CA ALA A 73 -5.76 6.78 -8.55
C ALA A 73 -5.97 5.46 -7.81
N VAL A 74 -7.20 4.94 -7.74
CA VAL A 74 -7.43 3.65 -7.10
C VAL A 74 -6.90 2.49 -7.92
N GLU A 75 -6.90 2.59 -9.24
CA GLU A 75 -6.29 1.57 -10.10
C GLU A 75 -4.78 1.47 -9.90
N ASP A 76 -4.14 2.56 -9.58
CA ASP A 76 -2.68 2.69 -9.50
C ASP A 76 -2.11 2.47 -8.09
N HIS A 77 -2.95 2.24 -7.07
CA HIS A 77 -2.48 2.31 -5.68
C HIS A 77 -1.61 1.14 -5.20
N ARG A 78 -1.57 0.04 -5.92
CA ARG A 78 -0.84 -1.16 -5.47
C ARG A 78 0.67 -0.97 -5.55
N ALA A 79 1.40 -1.42 -4.50
CA ALA A 79 2.86 -1.39 -4.47
C ALA A 79 3.49 -2.23 -5.58
N SER A 80 2.81 -3.31 -5.98
CA SER A 80 3.27 -4.25 -7.02
C SER A 80 2.84 -3.85 -8.42
N SER A 81 2.30 -2.64 -8.61
CA SER A 81 1.95 -2.13 -9.94
C SER A 81 3.19 -2.06 -10.83
N ASP A 82 3.02 -2.33 -12.12
CA ASP A 82 4.09 -2.30 -13.13
C ASP A 82 4.43 -0.88 -13.61
N HIS A 83 3.72 0.13 -13.14
CA HIS A 83 3.94 1.52 -13.50
C HIS A 83 3.72 2.43 -12.28
N GLU A 84 4.28 3.65 -12.33
CA GLU A 84 4.00 4.67 -11.33
C GLU A 84 2.55 5.11 -11.40
N PRO A 85 1.96 5.54 -10.27
CA PRO A 85 0.65 6.20 -10.32
C PRO A 85 0.66 7.38 -11.29
N ARG A 86 -0.40 7.47 -12.10
CA ARG A 86 -0.52 8.45 -13.19
C ARG A 86 -0.73 9.89 -12.72
N SER A 87 -1.10 10.08 -11.44
CA SER A 87 -1.33 11.40 -10.86
C SER A 87 -0.81 11.50 -9.46
N ILE A 88 -0.68 12.73 -8.95
CA ILE A 88 -0.35 12.97 -7.54
C ILE A 88 -1.39 12.35 -6.61
N TYR A 89 -2.66 12.31 -7.01
CA TYR A 89 -3.72 11.67 -6.23
C TYR A 89 -3.45 10.18 -6.02
N GLY A 90 -3.03 9.49 -7.08
CA GLY A 90 -2.66 8.08 -7.01
C GLY A 90 -1.43 7.85 -6.12
N LYS A 91 -0.44 8.72 -6.22
CA LYS A 91 0.76 8.66 -5.38
C LYS A 91 0.43 8.83 -3.90
N ILE A 92 -0.42 9.80 -3.57
CA ILE A 92 -0.83 10.08 -2.18
C ILE A 92 -1.50 8.85 -1.56
N VAL A 93 -2.49 8.28 -2.24
CA VAL A 93 -3.23 7.14 -1.69
C VAL A 93 -2.37 5.88 -1.67
N ALA A 94 -1.56 5.66 -2.71
CA ALA A 94 -0.63 4.54 -2.75
C ALA A 94 0.35 4.58 -1.56
N GLU A 95 0.92 5.73 -1.27
CA GLU A 95 1.84 5.88 -0.15
C GLU A 95 1.12 5.76 1.20
N ALA A 96 -0.07 6.35 1.33
CA ALA A 96 -0.87 6.26 2.55
C ALA A 96 -1.33 4.83 2.83
N ASP A 97 -1.54 4.02 1.80
CA ASP A 97 -1.93 2.61 1.93
C ASP A 97 -0.77 1.72 2.40
N ARG A 98 0.45 2.20 2.30
CA ARG A 98 1.66 1.46 2.70
C ARG A 98 1.95 1.68 4.18
N PHE A 99 1.28 0.92 5.05
CA PHE A 99 1.53 0.97 6.49
C PHE A 99 2.80 0.19 6.81
N ILE A 100 3.89 0.93 7.02
CA ILE A 100 5.18 0.31 7.33
C ILE A 100 5.33 0.23 8.84
N GLU A 101 5.07 -0.94 9.38
CA GLU A 101 5.34 -1.30 10.76
C GLU A 101 6.37 -2.44 10.71
N PRO A 102 7.66 -2.15 10.96
CA PRO A 102 8.74 -3.08 10.64
C PRO A 102 8.56 -4.50 11.17
N GLU A 103 8.30 -4.67 12.46
CA GLU A 103 8.14 -6.02 13.02
C GLU A 103 6.91 -6.73 12.48
N LYS A 104 5.80 -6.01 12.30
CA LYS A 104 4.58 -6.59 11.75
C LYS A 104 4.74 -7.03 10.30
N ILE A 105 5.49 -6.27 9.52
CA ILE A 105 5.80 -6.65 8.13
C ILE A 105 6.57 -7.96 8.11
N ILE A 106 7.57 -8.09 8.96
CA ILE A 106 8.36 -9.31 9.06
C ILE A 106 7.48 -10.49 9.51
N GLU A 107 6.68 -10.30 10.55
CA GLU A 107 5.77 -11.33 11.06
C GLU A 107 4.76 -11.78 10.00
N ARG A 108 4.16 -10.85 9.25
CA ARG A 108 3.23 -11.17 8.16
C ARG A 108 3.91 -11.91 7.02
N THR A 109 5.15 -11.53 6.71
CA THR A 109 5.94 -12.20 5.66
C THR A 109 6.18 -13.65 6.05
N VAL A 110 6.54 -13.90 7.29
CA VAL A 110 6.73 -15.27 7.83
C VAL A 110 5.41 -16.03 7.79
N GLN A 111 4.35 -15.44 8.29
CA GLN A 111 3.04 -16.09 8.37
C GLN A 111 2.51 -16.44 6.98
N TYR A 112 2.66 -15.55 6.02
CA TYR A 112 2.28 -15.82 4.63
C TYR A 112 3.01 -17.07 4.11
N GLY A 113 4.29 -17.19 4.40
CA GLY A 113 5.07 -18.36 4.01
C GLY A 113 4.57 -19.65 4.64
N LEU A 114 4.26 -19.61 5.94
CA LEU A 114 3.73 -20.77 6.65
C LEU A 114 2.39 -21.21 6.07
N ASP A 115 1.54 -20.28 5.69
CA ASP A 115 0.20 -20.55 5.17
C ASP A 115 0.21 -21.05 3.73
N HIS A 116 1.10 -20.53 2.90
CA HIS A 116 1.10 -20.79 1.45
C HIS A 116 2.15 -21.79 0.98
N TYR A 117 3.19 -22.01 1.77
CA TYR A 117 4.29 -22.93 1.45
C TYR A 117 4.59 -23.86 2.63
N PRO A 118 3.56 -24.64 3.08
CA PRO A 118 3.74 -25.48 4.27
C PRO A 118 4.76 -26.60 4.08
N GLU A 119 5.14 -26.88 2.84
CA GLU A 119 6.15 -27.89 2.49
C GLU A 119 7.59 -27.46 2.80
N LEU A 120 7.81 -26.15 3.01
CA LEU A 120 9.17 -25.65 3.28
C LEU A 120 9.57 -25.97 4.72
N ASP A 121 10.85 -26.32 4.91
CA ASP A 121 11.44 -26.42 6.25
C ASP A 121 11.80 -25.02 6.78
N LYS A 122 12.36 -24.98 7.99
CA LYS A 122 12.71 -23.72 8.65
C LYS A 122 13.70 -22.90 7.81
N ASP A 123 14.72 -23.56 7.23
CA ASP A 123 15.70 -22.88 6.38
C ASP A 123 15.07 -22.35 5.10
N GLY A 124 14.14 -23.10 4.50
CA GLY A 124 13.39 -22.67 3.34
C GLY A 124 12.53 -21.44 3.63
N HIS A 125 11.85 -21.41 4.78
CA HIS A 125 11.05 -20.24 5.21
C HIS A 125 11.93 -19.03 5.48
N TRP A 126 13.11 -19.23 6.10
CA TRP A 126 14.06 -18.16 6.34
C TRP A 126 14.54 -17.53 5.02
N ARG A 127 14.94 -18.37 4.07
CA ARG A 127 15.42 -17.91 2.77
C ARG A 127 14.32 -17.15 2.01
N ARG A 128 13.12 -17.70 2.00
CA ARG A 128 11.96 -17.03 1.35
C ARG A 128 11.69 -15.67 2.00
N THR A 129 11.72 -15.60 3.32
CA THR A 129 11.51 -14.36 4.07
C THR A 129 12.56 -13.32 3.70
N LEU A 130 13.84 -13.70 3.71
CA LEU A 130 14.93 -12.81 3.31
C LEU A 130 14.75 -12.29 1.89
N ASP A 131 14.48 -13.19 0.95
CA ASP A 131 14.33 -12.84 -0.46
C ASP A 131 13.18 -11.84 -0.66
N HIS A 132 12.04 -12.10 -0.02
CA HIS A 132 10.88 -11.20 -0.12
C HIS A 132 11.17 -9.82 0.45
N LEU A 133 11.78 -9.76 1.65
CA LEU A 133 12.08 -8.48 2.28
C LEU A 133 13.07 -7.67 1.46
N HIS A 134 14.09 -8.31 0.90
CA HIS A 134 15.06 -7.64 0.03
C HIS A 134 14.41 -7.15 -1.26
N GLU A 135 13.63 -7.98 -1.91
CA GLU A 135 12.99 -7.66 -3.18
C GLU A 135 12.04 -6.45 -3.06
N LYS A 136 11.29 -6.39 -1.97
CA LYS A 136 10.27 -5.37 -1.78
C LYS A 136 10.75 -4.11 -1.07
N TYR A 137 11.46 -4.27 0.05
CA TYR A 137 11.71 -3.19 1.01
C TYR A 137 13.14 -2.68 1.07
N ALA A 138 14.14 -3.48 0.69
CA ALA A 138 15.52 -3.03 0.74
C ALA A 138 15.77 -1.88 -0.24
N GLU A 139 16.93 -1.24 -0.13
CA GLU A 139 17.32 -0.20 -1.08
C GLU A 139 17.29 -0.77 -2.50
N GLY A 140 16.62 -0.07 -3.41
CA GLY A 140 16.39 -0.55 -4.76
C GLY A 140 15.21 -1.53 -4.88
N GLY A 141 14.51 -1.86 -3.78
CA GLY A 141 13.32 -2.69 -3.80
C GLY A 141 12.15 -2.02 -4.51
N TYR A 142 11.12 -2.81 -4.84
CA TYR A 142 10.03 -2.30 -5.67
C TYR A 142 9.03 -1.40 -4.92
N LEU A 143 9.02 -1.38 -3.58
CA LEU A 143 8.17 -0.48 -2.84
C LEU A 143 8.73 0.95 -2.93
N LYS A 144 7.93 1.88 -3.43
CA LYS A 144 8.31 3.27 -3.61
C LYS A 144 7.55 4.20 -2.67
N LEU A 145 8.25 5.24 -2.18
CA LEU A 145 7.66 6.36 -1.46
C LEU A 145 8.01 7.64 -2.23
N TRP A 146 7.07 8.59 -2.26
CA TRP A 146 7.23 9.81 -3.04
C TRP A 146 7.20 11.09 -2.20
N PHE A 147 6.75 11.00 -0.94
CA PHE A 147 6.49 12.19 -0.12
C PHE A 147 7.36 12.20 1.14
N PRO A 148 8.28 13.19 1.26
CA PRO A 148 9.13 13.28 2.46
C PRO A 148 8.35 13.57 3.74
N GLU A 149 7.12 14.10 3.64
CA GLU A 149 6.23 14.37 4.78
C GLU A 149 5.54 13.11 5.30
N SER A 150 5.60 12.01 4.56
CA SER A 150 4.97 10.76 4.96
C SER A 150 5.70 10.13 6.15
N PRO A 151 4.98 9.66 7.18
CA PRO A 151 5.59 8.95 8.30
C PRO A 151 6.26 7.64 7.88
N ASN A 152 5.91 7.11 6.70
CA ASN A 152 6.52 5.90 6.17
C ASN A 152 8.00 6.05 5.85
N VAL A 153 8.50 7.27 5.64
CA VAL A 153 9.92 7.49 5.33
C VAL A 153 10.81 6.98 6.46
N GLU A 154 10.52 7.40 7.70
CA GLU A 154 11.28 6.95 8.88
C GLU A 154 11.06 5.47 9.16
N ARG A 155 9.85 5.00 8.99
CA ARG A 155 9.48 3.60 9.24
C ARG A 155 10.16 2.65 8.25
N LEU A 156 10.24 3.06 6.98
CA LEU A 156 10.94 2.27 5.97
C LEU A 156 12.44 2.21 6.28
N GLU A 157 13.02 3.31 6.74
CA GLU A 157 14.42 3.35 7.14
C GLU A 157 14.69 2.42 8.32
N ALA A 158 13.79 2.40 9.31
CA ALA A 158 13.86 1.49 10.45
C ALA A 158 13.79 0.01 9.98
N LEU A 159 12.90 -0.30 9.05
CA LEU A 159 12.79 -1.64 8.49
C LEU A 159 14.07 -2.04 7.74
N ARG A 160 14.63 -1.15 6.95
CA ARG A 160 15.88 -1.38 6.22
C ARG A 160 17.05 -1.68 7.15
N LYS A 161 17.11 -1.01 8.30
CA LYS A 161 18.13 -1.29 9.34
C LYS A 161 18.00 -2.70 9.88
N ILE A 162 16.77 -3.17 10.12
CA ILE A 162 16.52 -4.54 10.58
C ILE A 162 16.94 -5.55 9.50
N ILE A 163 16.58 -5.30 8.24
CA ILE A 163 16.93 -6.18 7.13
C ILE A 163 18.45 -6.34 6.99
N LYS A 164 19.21 -5.26 7.23
CA LYS A 164 20.67 -5.29 7.18
C LYS A 164 21.30 -6.02 8.37
N ASP A 165 20.60 -6.13 9.48
CA ASP A 165 21.04 -6.80 10.71
C ASP A 165 20.43 -8.21 10.78
N GLU A 166 21.06 -9.18 10.15
CA GLU A 166 20.54 -10.54 10.07
C GLU A 166 20.31 -11.19 11.44
N THR A 167 21.12 -10.87 12.44
CA THR A 167 20.96 -11.39 13.79
C THR A 167 19.64 -10.92 14.40
N ARG A 168 19.34 -9.62 14.27
CA ARG A 168 18.09 -9.04 14.75
C ARG A 168 16.90 -9.57 13.94
N LEU A 169 17.02 -9.64 12.63
CA LEU A 169 15.99 -10.17 11.75
C LEU A 169 15.67 -11.62 12.09
N ARG A 170 16.70 -12.45 12.32
CA ARG A 170 16.52 -13.85 12.69
C ARG A 170 15.75 -14.01 13.99
N ARG A 171 16.03 -13.16 14.98
CA ARG A 171 15.28 -13.18 16.25
C ARG A 171 13.79 -12.92 16.06
N ILE A 172 13.45 -11.98 15.17
CA ILE A 172 12.04 -11.68 14.87
C ILE A 172 11.41 -12.86 14.12
N PHE A 173 12.13 -13.40 13.14
CA PHE A 173 11.70 -14.57 12.37
C PHE A 173 11.38 -15.77 13.27
N GLU A 174 12.18 -16.02 14.30
CA GLU A 174 12.03 -17.18 15.18
C GLU A 174 10.92 -17.03 16.23
N LYS A 175 10.33 -15.86 16.38
CA LYS A 175 9.13 -15.70 17.19
C LYS A 175 7.94 -16.35 16.50
#